data_1917e4daaddf2c2088228ea6a69fce49
#
_entry.id   1917e4daaddf2c2088228ea6a69fce49
#
_cell.length_a   1.000
_cell.length_b   1.000
_cell.length_c   1.000
_cell.angle_alpha   90.00
_cell.angle_beta   90.00
_cell.angle_gamma   90.00
#
_symmetry.space_group_name_H-M   'P 1'
#
loop_
_entity.id
_entity.type
_entity.pdbx_description
1 polymer ?
#
loop_
_entity_poly.entity_id
_entity_poly.type
_entity_poly.pdbx_seq_one_letter_code
_entity_poly.pdbx_strand_id
1 'polypeptide(L)'
;MIFSILLVQGMGSILLMEQLIELNNRVVQCRKCPRLVRWREACAKNPPRRYHGVEYWAKPLAGFGDPQARVMVVGLAPAANGGNRTGRMFTGDRSGDWLYRALHAFGFANQPKSEHCDDGLALKDCYITAAVHCAPPLNKPAPVEFERCRPFLVQELQMMRQVRVVIVLGKIAFDSFLKAYEEAGGTIPKPRPKFGHGRSSVLPDDLSLICSYHPSQQNTFTGKLTQPMFHSVFRQAKELL
;
A
#
# COMPACT_ATOMS: atom_id res chain seq x y z
N MET A 1 -29.53 21.62 -14.92
CA MET A 1 -28.31 21.79 -14.11
C MET A 1 -27.85 20.48 -13.39
N ILE A 2 -28.75 19.68 -12.82
CA ILE A 2 -28.41 18.42 -12.13
C ILE A 2 -27.83 17.33 -13.08
N PHE A 3 -28.36 17.22 -14.30
CA PHE A 3 -27.86 16.24 -15.32
C PHE A 3 -26.45 16.55 -15.81
N SER A 4 -26.03 17.81 -15.87
CA SER A 4 -24.66 18.18 -16.28
C SER A 4 -23.62 17.84 -15.21
N ILE A 5 -23.95 17.91 -13.92
CA ILE A 5 -23.05 17.60 -12.82
C ILE A 5 -22.80 16.09 -12.73
N LEU A 6 -23.81 15.25 -12.93
CA LEU A 6 -23.67 13.79 -12.93
C LEU A 6 -22.82 13.27 -14.10
N LEU A 7 -22.92 13.88 -15.28
CA LEU A 7 -22.10 13.54 -16.44
C LEU A 7 -20.62 13.90 -16.22
N VAL A 8 -20.33 15.06 -15.64
CA VAL A 8 -18.96 15.52 -15.35
C VAL A 8 -18.31 14.65 -14.26
N GLN A 9 -19.06 14.25 -13.23
CA GLN A 9 -18.55 13.33 -12.19
C GLN A 9 -18.26 11.94 -12.75
N GLY A 10 -19.09 11.42 -13.64
CA GLY A 10 -18.86 10.13 -14.30
C GLY A 10 -17.61 10.13 -15.21
N MET A 11 -17.42 11.19 -15.98
CA MET A 11 -16.24 11.34 -16.85
C MET A 11 -14.93 11.47 -16.05
N GLY A 12 -14.94 12.21 -14.94
CA GLY A 12 -13.77 12.34 -14.07
C GLY A 12 -13.35 11.01 -13.42
N SER A 13 -14.33 10.19 -13.05
CA SER A 13 -14.08 8.84 -12.49
C SER A 13 -13.48 7.86 -13.52
N ILE A 14 -13.96 7.89 -14.75
CA ILE A 14 -13.43 7.06 -15.85
C ILE A 14 -11.99 7.46 -16.16
N LEU A 15 -11.72 8.74 -16.31
CA LEU A 15 -10.37 9.25 -16.59
C LEU A 15 -9.37 8.88 -15.47
N LEU A 16 -9.76 8.99 -14.21
CA LEU A 16 -8.93 8.57 -13.07
C LEU A 16 -8.62 7.08 -13.12
N MET A 17 -9.63 6.25 -13.43
CA MET A 17 -9.43 4.80 -13.55
C MET A 17 -8.44 4.47 -14.68
N GLU A 18 -8.57 5.10 -15.85
CA GLU A 18 -7.65 4.91 -16.97
C GLU A 18 -6.22 5.31 -16.61
N GLN A 19 -6.04 6.46 -15.95
CA GLN A 19 -4.73 6.93 -15.49
C GLN A 19 -4.09 5.98 -14.47
N LEU A 20 -4.85 5.44 -13.52
CA LEU A 20 -4.36 4.45 -12.55
C LEU A 20 -4.01 3.11 -13.23
N ILE A 21 -4.79 2.67 -14.21
CA ILE A 21 -4.48 1.46 -15.00
C ILE A 21 -3.16 1.66 -15.76
N GLU A 22 -2.97 2.81 -16.40
CA GLU A 22 -1.71 3.13 -17.09
C GLU A 22 -0.52 3.18 -16.14
N LEU A 23 -0.66 3.83 -14.98
CA LEU A 23 0.36 3.86 -13.94
C LEU A 23 0.71 2.44 -13.46
N ASN A 24 -0.30 1.63 -13.17
CA ASN A 24 -0.14 0.25 -12.73
C ASN A 24 0.58 -0.61 -13.78
N ASN A 25 0.29 -0.44 -15.06
CA ASN A 25 1.00 -1.10 -16.15
C ASN A 25 2.49 -0.69 -16.21
N ARG A 26 2.79 0.59 -16.03
CA ARG A 26 4.17 1.09 -15.93
C ARG A 26 4.90 0.54 -14.70
N VAL A 27 4.21 0.40 -13.57
CA VAL A 27 4.76 -0.25 -12.36
C VAL A 27 5.12 -1.69 -12.66
N VAL A 28 4.18 -2.49 -13.17
CA VAL A 28 4.36 -3.93 -13.42
C VAL A 28 5.51 -4.20 -14.40
N GLN A 29 5.71 -3.33 -15.38
CA GLN A 29 6.79 -3.45 -16.39
C GLN A 29 8.14 -2.89 -15.91
N CYS A 30 8.20 -2.27 -14.71
CA CYS A 30 9.40 -1.57 -14.24
C CYS A 30 10.57 -2.52 -13.97
N ARG A 31 11.76 -2.16 -14.49
CA ARG A 31 13.03 -2.87 -14.27
C ARG A 31 14.18 -1.95 -13.85
N LYS A 32 13.88 -0.75 -13.30
CA LYS A 32 14.87 0.29 -12.96
C LYS A 32 15.87 -0.11 -11.86
N CYS A 33 15.58 -1.16 -11.06
CA CYS A 33 16.40 -1.59 -9.93
C CYS A 33 16.98 -3.00 -10.18
N PRO A 34 18.18 -3.15 -10.78
CA PRO A 34 18.73 -4.45 -11.17
C PRO A 34 18.86 -5.45 -10.01
N ARG A 35 19.19 -4.98 -8.78
CA ARG A 35 19.27 -5.81 -7.58
C ARG A 35 17.91 -6.41 -7.23
N LEU A 36 16.84 -5.62 -7.27
CA LEU A 36 15.47 -6.09 -6.98
C LEU A 36 14.95 -7.01 -8.09
N VAL A 37 15.25 -6.70 -9.35
CA VAL A 37 14.90 -7.56 -10.49
C VAL A 37 15.52 -8.94 -10.32
N ARG A 38 16.84 -9.01 -10.13
CA ARG A 38 17.52 -10.29 -9.91
C ARG A 38 16.98 -11.07 -8.72
N TRP A 39 16.71 -10.36 -7.60
CA TRP A 39 16.21 -11.00 -6.39
C TRP A 39 14.80 -11.57 -6.56
N ARG A 40 13.84 -10.79 -7.06
CA ARG A 40 12.45 -11.26 -7.22
C ARG A 40 12.35 -12.44 -8.18
N GLU A 41 13.15 -12.42 -9.28
CA GLU A 41 13.22 -13.50 -10.26
C GLU A 41 13.96 -14.73 -9.70
N ALA A 42 15.00 -14.54 -8.90
CA ALA A 42 15.69 -15.64 -8.21
C ALA A 42 14.78 -16.35 -7.19
N CYS A 43 13.95 -15.61 -6.45
CA CYS A 43 12.96 -16.19 -5.55
C CYS A 43 11.92 -17.06 -6.26
N ALA A 44 11.54 -16.69 -7.49
CA ALA A 44 10.65 -17.50 -8.32
C ALA A 44 11.31 -18.79 -8.84
N LYS A 45 12.58 -18.70 -9.23
CA LYS A 45 13.34 -19.85 -9.73
C LYS A 45 13.70 -20.85 -8.63
N ASN A 46 13.91 -20.38 -7.40
CA ASN A 46 14.32 -21.16 -6.25
C ASN A 46 13.37 -20.96 -5.07
N PRO A 47 12.10 -21.37 -5.19
CA PRO A 47 11.12 -21.19 -4.12
C PRO A 47 11.44 -22.14 -2.94
N PRO A 48 11.04 -21.79 -1.70
CA PRO A 48 11.05 -22.72 -0.58
C PRO A 48 10.23 -23.98 -0.89
N ARG A 49 10.60 -25.14 -0.27
CA ARG A 49 9.98 -26.44 -0.52
C ARG A 49 8.44 -26.42 -0.50
N ARG A 50 7.84 -25.64 0.42
CA ARG A 50 6.37 -25.51 0.53
C ARG A 50 5.69 -24.83 -0.67
N TYR A 51 6.46 -24.21 -1.55
CA TYR A 51 5.98 -23.53 -2.74
C TYR A 51 6.55 -24.12 -4.05
N HIS A 52 7.15 -25.32 -4.00
CA HIS A 52 7.58 -26.03 -5.21
C HIS A 52 6.35 -26.26 -6.13
N GLY A 53 6.51 -25.99 -7.41
CA GLY A 53 5.44 -26.10 -8.40
C GLY A 53 4.46 -24.93 -8.45
N VAL A 54 4.60 -23.93 -7.56
CA VAL A 54 3.80 -22.71 -7.59
C VAL A 54 4.45 -21.70 -8.52
N GLU A 55 3.70 -21.20 -9.49
CA GLU A 55 4.14 -20.09 -10.34
C GLU A 55 4.13 -18.79 -9.53
N TYR A 56 5.25 -18.07 -9.57
CA TYR A 56 5.39 -16.77 -8.92
C TYR A 56 5.11 -15.66 -9.93
N TRP A 57 4.43 -14.62 -9.48
CA TRP A 57 4.28 -13.38 -10.21
C TRP A 57 5.62 -12.77 -10.65
N ALA A 58 6.58 -12.68 -9.73
CA ALA A 58 7.97 -12.27 -9.93
C ALA A 58 8.17 -10.93 -10.66
N LYS A 59 7.14 -10.06 -10.68
CA LYS A 59 7.15 -8.70 -11.25
C LYS A 59 6.91 -7.68 -10.14
N PRO A 60 7.08 -6.37 -10.38
CA PRO A 60 6.62 -5.35 -9.45
C PRO A 60 5.11 -5.47 -9.19
N LEU A 61 4.67 -5.08 -8.00
CA LEU A 61 3.26 -5.08 -7.66
C LEU A 61 2.68 -3.67 -7.84
N ALA A 62 1.61 -3.59 -8.59
CA ALA A 62 0.81 -2.38 -8.67
C ALA A 62 0.12 -2.06 -7.35
N GLY A 63 -0.37 -0.83 -7.19
CA GLY A 63 -1.34 -0.51 -6.16
C GLY A 63 -2.64 -1.28 -6.37
N PHE A 64 -3.41 -1.48 -5.31
CA PHE A 64 -4.62 -2.31 -5.32
C PHE A 64 -5.73 -1.67 -4.51
N GLY A 65 -6.91 -1.58 -5.07
CA GLY A 65 -8.11 -1.13 -4.36
C GLY A 65 -9.01 -0.21 -5.16
N ASP A 66 -9.80 0.59 -4.43
CA ASP A 66 -10.79 1.49 -4.97
C ASP A 66 -10.12 2.78 -5.50
N PRO A 67 -10.25 3.12 -6.80
CA PRO A 67 -9.73 4.39 -7.35
C PRO A 67 -10.30 5.64 -6.67
N GLN A 68 -11.50 5.55 -6.11
CA GLN A 68 -12.18 6.64 -5.40
C GLN A 68 -11.94 6.62 -3.88
N ALA A 69 -10.97 5.83 -3.42
CA ALA A 69 -10.70 5.62 -2.01
C ALA A 69 -10.45 6.92 -1.24
N ARG A 70 -11.07 7.04 -0.07
CA ARG A 70 -10.76 8.08 0.93
C ARG A 70 -9.67 7.62 1.91
N VAL A 71 -9.40 6.31 2.00
CA VAL A 71 -8.31 5.75 2.81
C VAL A 71 -7.22 5.17 1.92
N MET A 72 -5.96 5.56 2.16
CA MET A 72 -4.79 4.94 1.53
C MET A 72 -3.93 4.23 2.58
N VAL A 73 -3.57 2.98 2.32
CA VAL A 73 -2.62 2.23 3.16
C VAL A 73 -1.27 2.15 2.44
N VAL A 74 -0.21 2.64 3.10
CA VAL A 74 1.14 2.64 2.54
C VAL A 74 2.03 1.67 3.31
N GLY A 75 2.49 0.63 2.62
CA GLY A 75 3.47 -0.34 3.13
C GLY A 75 4.91 0.01 2.77
N LEU A 76 5.84 -0.87 3.17
CA LEU A 76 7.24 -0.74 2.80
C LEU A 76 7.54 -1.32 1.42
N ALA A 77 7.32 -2.61 1.26
CA ALA A 77 7.63 -3.38 0.06
C ALA A 77 7.00 -4.78 0.14
N PRO A 78 6.78 -5.46 -1.01
CA PRO A 78 6.31 -6.84 -1.03
C PRO A 78 7.29 -7.82 -0.37
N ALA A 79 6.75 -8.85 0.28
CA ALA A 79 7.54 -9.97 0.74
C ALA A 79 7.86 -10.95 -0.40
N ALA A 80 9.06 -11.57 -0.37
CA ALA A 80 9.53 -12.48 -1.42
C ALA A 80 8.60 -13.68 -1.67
N ASN A 81 8.05 -14.27 -0.60
CA ASN A 81 7.14 -15.42 -0.66
C ASN A 81 5.67 -15.04 -0.39
N GLY A 82 5.37 -13.74 -0.22
CA GLY A 82 4.04 -13.16 -0.14
C GLY A 82 3.67 -12.52 -1.47
N GLY A 83 3.59 -11.20 -1.53
CA GLY A 83 3.18 -10.45 -2.71
C GLY A 83 3.99 -10.79 -3.98
N ASN A 84 5.31 -10.98 -3.90
CA ASN A 84 6.12 -11.39 -5.05
C ASN A 84 5.72 -12.76 -5.62
N ARG A 85 5.12 -13.63 -4.81
CA ARG A 85 4.55 -14.90 -5.26
C ARG A 85 3.15 -14.71 -5.84
N THR A 86 2.31 -13.96 -5.17
CA THR A 86 0.85 -13.93 -5.42
C THR A 86 0.39 -12.85 -6.39
N GLY A 87 1.22 -11.85 -6.69
CA GLY A 87 0.88 -10.75 -7.61
C GLY A 87 0.09 -9.60 -6.99
N ARG A 88 -0.26 -9.64 -5.69
CA ARG A 88 -1.01 -8.59 -5.02
C ARG A 88 -0.34 -8.14 -3.71
N MET A 89 -0.43 -6.84 -3.41
CA MET A 89 0.12 -6.26 -2.17
C MET A 89 -0.46 -6.96 -0.94
N PHE A 90 0.39 -7.22 0.07
CA PHE A 90 0.02 -7.87 1.34
C PHE A 90 -0.72 -9.20 1.19
N THR A 91 -0.45 -9.98 0.13
CA THR A 91 -1.16 -11.24 -0.13
C THR A 91 -0.23 -12.44 0.05
N GLY A 92 -0.74 -13.48 0.73
CA GLY A 92 -0.04 -14.75 0.89
C GLY A 92 1.06 -14.75 1.96
N ASP A 93 1.03 -13.81 2.90
CA ASP A 93 1.87 -13.77 4.08
C ASP A 93 1.12 -13.27 5.32
N ARG A 94 1.72 -13.43 6.50
CA ARG A 94 1.10 -13.07 7.77
C ARG A 94 0.75 -11.58 7.89
N SER A 95 1.52 -10.70 7.27
CA SER A 95 1.22 -9.27 7.30
C SER A 95 -0.08 -8.97 6.56
N GLY A 96 -0.32 -9.68 5.47
CA GLY A 96 -1.56 -9.64 4.72
C GLY A 96 -2.75 -10.19 5.50
N ASP A 97 -2.58 -11.33 6.19
CA ASP A 97 -3.64 -11.89 7.06
C ASP A 97 -4.14 -10.86 8.08
N TRP A 98 -3.21 -10.11 8.69
CA TRP A 98 -3.54 -9.07 9.66
C TRP A 98 -4.24 -7.88 9.00
N LEU A 99 -3.70 -7.42 7.88
CA LEU A 99 -4.23 -6.25 7.17
C LEU A 99 -5.64 -6.50 6.66
N TYR A 100 -5.85 -7.60 5.92
CA TYR A 100 -7.15 -7.84 5.30
C TYR A 100 -8.24 -8.21 6.31
N ARG A 101 -7.90 -8.88 7.42
CA ARG A 101 -8.84 -9.06 8.54
C ARG A 101 -9.28 -7.73 9.15
N ALA A 102 -8.34 -6.79 9.34
CA ALA A 102 -8.68 -5.46 9.85
C ALA A 102 -9.52 -4.68 8.82
N LEU A 103 -9.13 -4.66 7.55
CA LEU A 103 -9.89 -3.99 6.50
C LEU A 103 -11.33 -4.52 6.41
N HIS A 104 -11.51 -5.85 6.45
CA HIS A 104 -12.83 -6.46 6.45
C HIS A 104 -13.64 -6.10 7.69
N ALA A 105 -13.04 -6.14 8.89
CA ALA A 105 -13.71 -5.80 10.15
C ALA A 105 -14.22 -4.35 10.19
N PHE A 106 -13.59 -3.44 9.44
CA PHE A 106 -13.99 -2.03 9.34
C PHE A 106 -14.72 -1.66 8.04
N GLY A 107 -15.09 -2.66 7.22
CA GLY A 107 -15.92 -2.47 6.02
C GLY A 107 -15.15 -1.92 4.81
N PHE A 108 -13.83 -2.05 4.79
CA PHE A 108 -12.96 -1.66 3.67
C PHE A 108 -12.63 -2.83 2.72
N ALA A 109 -12.96 -4.07 3.07
CA ALA A 109 -12.79 -5.25 2.22
C ALA A 109 -14.02 -6.14 2.28
N ASN A 110 -14.32 -6.82 1.16
CA ASN A 110 -15.45 -7.74 1.06
C ASN A 110 -15.21 -9.09 1.74
N GLN A 111 -13.95 -9.44 2.01
CA GLN A 111 -13.54 -10.68 2.66
C GLN A 111 -12.31 -10.50 3.55
N PRO A 112 -12.13 -11.34 4.61
CA PRO A 112 -11.03 -11.19 5.56
C PRO A 112 -9.72 -11.87 5.13
N LYS A 113 -9.73 -12.62 4.02
CA LYS A 113 -8.57 -13.37 3.51
C LYS A 113 -8.11 -12.83 2.17
N SER A 114 -6.81 -12.97 1.92
CA SER A 114 -6.17 -12.63 0.66
C SER A 114 -5.13 -13.69 0.31
N GLU A 115 -5.44 -14.56 -0.63
CA GLU A 115 -4.65 -15.76 -0.95
C GLU A 115 -3.88 -15.61 -2.27
N HIS A 116 -4.53 -15.05 -3.31
CA HIS A 116 -3.92 -14.76 -4.62
C HIS A 116 -4.68 -13.60 -5.32
N CYS A 117 -4.19 -13.13 -6.46
CA CYS A 117 -4.77 -11.97 -7.15
C CYS A 117 -6.21 -12.20 -7.65
N ASP A 118 -6.60 -13.45 -7.91
CA ASP A 118 -7.91 -13.81 -8.51
C ASP A 118 -8.86 -14.46 -7.47
N ASP A 119 -8.72 -14.18 -6.18
CA ASP A 119 -9.50 -14.77 -5.10
C ASP A 119 -10.83 -14.04 -4.81
N GLY A 120 -11.20 -13.07 -5.65
CA GLY A 120 -12.44 -12.30 -5.51
C GLY A 120 -12.37 -11.19 -4.45
N LEU A 121 -11.20 -10.96 -3.83
CA LEU A 121 -11.02 -9.85 -2.90
C LEU A 121 -11.19 -8.51 -3.62
N ALA A 122 -12.08 -7.68 -3.08
CA ALA A 122 -12.29 -6.30 -3.50
C ALA A 122 -12.20 -5.36 -2.31
N LEU A 123 -11.62 -4.19 -2.51
CA LEU A 123 -11.60 -3.12 -1.52
C LEU A 123 -12.67 -2.08 -1.86
N LYS A 124 -13.26 -1.52 -0.82
CA LYS A 124 -14.21 -0.41 -0.90
C LYS A 124 -13.66 0.74 -0.08
N ASP A 125 -13.59 1.91 -0.69
CA ASP A 125 -13.13 3.15 -0.04
C ASP A 125 -11.71 3.05 0.54
N CYS A 126 -10.92 2.10 0.05
CA CYS A 126 -9.55 1.85 0.46
C CYS A 126 -8.65 1.49 -0.72
N TYR A 127 -7.44 2.03 -0.73
CA TYR A 127 -6.38 1.73 -1.70
C TYR A 127 -5.10 1.37 -0.97
N ILE A 128 -4.40 0.35 -1.43
CA ILE A 128 -3.15 -0.15 -0.83
C ILE A 128 -2.00 0.04 -1.81
N THR A 129 -0.92 0.65 -1.34
CA THR A 129 0.33 0.79 -2.09
C THR A 129 1.55 0.59 -1.19
N ALA A 130 2.75 0.78 -1.72
CA ALA A 130 4.00 0.64 -0.99
C ALA A 130 5.07 1.64 -1.45
N ALA A 131 6.01 1.95 -0.57
CA ALA A 131 7.16 2.80 -0.88
C ALA A 131 8.07 2.20 -1.96
N VAL A 132 8.12 0.85 -2.05
CA VAL A 132 8.85 0.09 -3.08
C VAL A 132 7.97 -1.05 -3.59
N HIS A 133 7.79 -1.12 -4.90
CA HIS A 133 6.87 -2.07 -5.55
C HIS A 133 7.49 -3.45 -5.86
N CYS A 134 8.76 -3.67 -5.55
CA CYS A 134 9.45 -4.96 -5.74
C CYS A 134 9.88 -5.55 -4.41
N ALA A 135 9.86 -6.87 -4.26
CA ALA A 135 10.41 -7.55 -3.11
C ALA A 135 11.93 -7.33 -3.01
N PRO A 136 12.44 -6.80 -1.89
CA PRO A 136 13.87 -6.63 -1.68
C PRO A 136 14.47 -7.83 -0.92
N PRO A 137 15.78 -8.11 -1.07
CA PRO A 137 16.48 -9.04 -0.19
C PRO A 137 16.32 -8.65 1.28
N LEU A 138 16.03 -9.63 2.14
CA LEU A 138 15.85 -9.46 3.59
C LEU A 138 14.79 -8.39 3.98
N ASN A 139 13.83 -8.12 3.11
CA ASN A 139 12.83 -7.04 3.27
C ASN A 139 13.46 -5.65 3.49
N LYS A 140 14.66 -5.41 2.95
CA LYS A 140 15.42 -4.16 3.10
C LYS A 140 15.73 -3.55 1.74
N PRO A 141 14.90 -2.61 1.23
CA PRO A 141 15.24 -1.81 0.07
C PRO A 141 16.48 -0.94 0.33
N ALA A 142 17.32 -0.75 -0.69
CA ALA A 142 18.43 0.19 -0.63
C ALA A 142 17.95 1.64 -0.86
N PRO A 143 18.67 2.68 -0.39
CA PRO A 143 18.26 4.09 -0.56
C PRO A 143 17.92 4.45 -2.00
N VAL A 144 18.75 4.06 -2.96
CA VAL A 144 18.53 4.32 -4.39
C VAL A 144 17.25 3.65 -4.95
N GLU A 145 16.78 2.57 -4.32
CA GLU A 145 15.56 1.88 -4.74
C GLU A 145 14.30 2.63 -4.28
N PHE A 146 14.35 3.26 -3.12
CA PHE A 146 13.31 4.22 -2.70
C PHE A 146 13.25 5.41 -3.65
N GLU A 147 14.38 6.01 -4.02
CA GLU A 147 14.43 7.15 -4.94
C GLU A 147 13.85 6.79 -6.31
N ARG A 148 14.24 5.64 -6.87
CA ARG A 148 13.75 5.18 -8.18
C ARG A 148 12.30 4.77 -8.19
N CYS A 149 11.75 4.34 -7.04
CA CYS A 149 10.38 3.86 -6.91
C CYS A 149 9.40 4.96 -6.49
N ARG A 150 9.87 5.99 -5.76
CA ARG A 150 9.05 7.10 -5.22
C ARG A 150 8.17 7.81 -6.25
N PRO A 151 8.59 8.04 -7.52
CA PRO A 151 7.72 8.67 -8.52
C PRO A 151 6.39 7.95 -8.76
N PHE A 152 6.27 6.65 -8.47
CA PHE A 152 5.00 5.94 -8.55
C PHE A 152 4.06 6.37 -7.43
N LEU A 153 4.53 6.36 -6.17
CA LEU A 153 3.73 6.84 -5.02
C LEU A 153 3.36 8.32 -5.16
N VAL A 154 4.26 9.16 -5.69
CA VAL A 154 3.97 10.57 -6.00
C VAL A 154 2.79 10.70 -6.97
N GLN A 155 2.79 9.94 -8.06
CA GLN A 155 1.71 9.95 -9.03
C GLN A 155 0.39 9.42 -8.46
N GLU A 156 0.42 8.35 -7.64
CA GLU A 156 -0.76 7.87 -6.93
C GLU A 156 -1.37 8.97 -6.04
N LEU A 157 -0.54 9.68 -5.26
CA LEU A 157 -1.00 10.80 -4.42
C LEU A 157 -1.59 11.96 -5.23
N GLN A 158 -1.00 12.27 -6.37
CA GLN A 158 -1.49 13.33 -7.26
C GLN A 158 -2.81 12.98 -7.94
N MET A 159 -3.04 11.71 -8.25
CA MET A 159 -4.26 11.21 -8.89
C MET A 159 -5.40 11.03 -7.89
N MET A 160 -5.12 10.44 -6.72
CA MET A 160 -6.13 10.02 -5.75
C MET A 160 -6.53 11.15 -4.78
N ARG A 161 -7.06 12.23 -5.32
CA ARG A 161 -7.42 13.45 -4.58
C ARG A 161 -8.57 13.30 -3.57
N GLN A 162 -9.28 12.16 -3.61
CA GLN A 162 -10.32 11.82 -2.64
C GLN A 162 -9.77 11.31 -1.31
N VAL A 163 -8.48 10.94 -1.26
CA VAL A 163 -7.84 10.44 -0.05
C VAL A 163 -7.87 11.50 1.05
N ARG A 164 -8.46 11.13 2.20
CA ARG A 164 -8.57 11.94 3.42
C ARG A 164 -7.72 11.39 4.55
N VAL A 165 -7.47 10.07 4.52
CA VAL A 165 -6.71 9.39 5.56
C VAL A 165 -5.63 8.51 4.92
N VAL A 166 -4.40 8.67 5.38
CA VAL A 166 -3.30 7.78 5.02
C VAL A 166 -2.85 7.00 6.24
N ILE A 167 -2.86 5.67 6.14
CA ILE A 167 -2.33 4.77 7.16
C ILE A 167 -0.96 4.29 6.70
N VAL A 168 0.11 4.59 7.45
CA VAL A 168 1.47 4.14 7.15
C VAL A 168 1.87 2.97 8.04
N LEU A 169 2.30 1.88 7.44
CA LEU A 169 2.67 0.64 8.14
C LEU A 169 4.19 0.56 8.35
N GLY A 170 4.67 1.08 9.48
CA GLY A 170 6.07 1.09 9.89
C GLY A 170 6.79 2.41 9.63
N LYS A 171 7.88 2.63 10.40
CA LYS A 171 8.67 3.89 10.36
C LYS A 171 9.24 4.21 8.98
N ILE A 172 9.72 3.20 8.25
CA ILE A 172 10.32 3.40 6.93
C ILE A 172 9.25 3.80 5.91
N ALA A 173 8.06 3.19 5.97
CA ALA A 173 6.92 3.59 5.14
C ALA A 173 6.48 5.02 5.45
N PHE A 174 6.45 5.40 6.74
CA PHE A 174 6.16 6.75 7.17
C PHE A 174 7.13 7.79 6.59
N ASP A 175 8.45 7.54 6.69
CA ASP A 175 9.44 8.47 6.14
C ASP A 175 9.37 8.57 4.62
N SER A 176 9.11 7.43 3.95
CA SER A 176 8.94 7.37 2.50
C SER A 176 7.70 8.10 2.04
N PHE A 177 6.58 7.95 2.76
CA PHE A 177 5.34 8.67 2.49
C PHE A 177 5.54 10.18 2.61
N LEU A 178 6.13 10.67 3.69
CA LEU A 178 6.35 12.12 3.86
C LEU A 178 7.21 12.73 2.74
N LYS A 179 8.23 12.00 2.26
CA LYS A 179 9.01 12.44 1.09
C LYS A 179 8.17 12.47 -0.19
N ALA A 180 7.38 11.42 -0.43
CA ALA A 180 6.53 11.37 -1.61
C ALA A 180 5.41 12.43 -1.56
N TYR A 181 4.83 12.68 -0.39
CA TYR A 181 3.83 13.70 -0.18
C TYR A 181 4.38 15.12 -0.47
N GLU A 182 5.59 15.43 0.01
CA GLU A 182 6.28 16.70 -0.28
C GLU A 182 6.57 16.85 -1.79
N GLU A 183 7.07 15.79 -2.44
CA GLU A 183 7.31 15.79 -3.89
C GLU A 183 5.99 15.85 -4.71
N ALA A 184 4.86 15.38 -4.16
CA ALA A 184 3.56 15.49 -4.78
C ALA A 184 2.95 16.92 -4.69
N GLY A 185 3.62 17.83 -3.98
CA GLY A 185 3.19 19.22 -3.78
C GLY A 185 2.63 19.51 -2.38
N GLY A 186 2.59 18.50 -1.49
CA GLY A 186 2.15 18.68 -0.12
C GLY A 186 3.18 19.41 0.75
N THR A 187 2.73 20.02 1.83
CA THR A 187 3.60 20.74 2.76
C THR A 187 3.78 19.96 4.06
N ILE A 188 5.03 19.78 4.50
CA ILE A 188 5.33 19.17 5.79
C ILE A 188 5.28 20.24 6.89
N PRO A 189 4.40 20.09 7.90
CA PRO A 189 4.27 21.08 8.97
C PRO A 189 5.51 21.11 9.87
N LYS A 190 5.69 22.26 10.54
CA LYS A 190 6.69 22.41 11.59
C LYS A 190 5.98 22.55 12.93
N PRO A 191 6.28 21.69 13.95
CA PRO A 191 7.27 20.60 13.92
C PRO A 191 6.82 19.44 13.02
N ARG A 192 7.82 18.76 12.40
CA ARG A 192 7.57 17.59 11.55
C ARG A 192 6.82 16.49 12.32
N PRO A 193 5.81 15.82 11.71
CA PRO A 193 5.13 14.69 12.31
C PRO A 193 6.10 13.61 12.80
N LYS A 194 5.83 13.02 13.96
CA LYS A 194 6.66 11.97 14.57
C LYS A 194 5.97 10.63 14.46
N PHE A 195 6.71 9.62 14.02
CA PHE A 195 6.21 8.24 13.98
C PHE A 195 5.96 7.69 15.39
N GLY A 196 4.83 7.06 15.59
CA GLY A 196 4.47 6.29 16.78
C GLY A 196 3.19 5.49 16.49
N HIS A 197 3.09 4.24 16.99
CA HIS A 197 1.88 3.44 16.76
C HIS A 197 0.64 4.15 17.33
N GLY A 198 -0.46 4.20 16.54
CA GLY A 198 -1.70 4.88 16.90
C GLY A 198 -1.62 6.42 16.86
N ARG A 199 -0.44 7.01 16.59
CA ARG A 199 -0.32 8.46 16.48
C ARG A 199 -0.92 8.93 15.17
N SER A 200 -1.75 9.96 15.25
CA SER A 200 -2.28 10.70 14.10
C SER A 200 -1.68 12.11 14.02
N SER A 201 -1.68 12.66 12.83
CA SER A 201 -1.28 14.06 12.54
C SER A 201 -2.11 14.54 11.38
N VAL A 202 -2.62 15.76 11.45
CA VAL A 202 -3.28 16.42 10.30
C VAL A 202 -2.22 17.20 9.53
N LEU A 203 -2.13 16.97 8.23
CA LEU A 203 -1.28 17.73 7.32
C LEU A 203 -2.04 18.97 6.79
N PRO A 204 -1.34 19.99 6.25
CA PRO A 204 -1.94 21.28 5.93
C PRO A 204 -3.11 21.27 4.91
N ASP A 205 -3.23 20.22 4.11
CA ASP A 205 -4.33 20.00 3.15
C ASP A 205 -5.47 19.11 3.70
N ASP A 206 -5.63 19.10 5.02
CA ASP A 206 -6.61 18.31 5.78
C ASP A 206 -6.44 16.79 5.61
N LEU A 207 -5.28 16.35 5.11
CA LEU A 207 -4.93 14.93 5.03
C LEU A 207 -4.54 14.39 6.40
N SER A 208 -5.29 13.44 6.92
CA SER A 208 -4.99 12.76 8.18
C SER A 208 -3.97 11.64 7.98
N LEU A 209 -2.82 11.71 8.66
CA LEU A 209 -1.77 10.70 8.64
C LEU A 209 -1.79 9.88 9.93
N ILE A 210 -2.10 8.59 9.84
CA ILE A 210 -2.13 7.66 10.98
C ILE A 210 -0.95 6.69 10.87
N CYS A 211 -0.21 6.52 11.97
CA CYS A 211 0.94 5.63 12.03
C CYS A 211 0.58 4.30 12.69
N SER A 212 1.02 3.20 12.10
CA SER A 212 0.95 1.87 12.71
C SER A 212 2.31 1.18 12.72
N TYR A 213 2.59 0.38 13.74
CA TYR A 213 3.62 -0.64 13.60
C TYR A 213 3.26 -1.57 12.45
N HIS A 214 4.28 -2.03 11.72
CA HIS A 214 4.08 -2.99 10.63
C HIS A 214 3.60 -4.33 11.20
N PRO A 215 2.56 -5.00 10.63
CA PRO A 215 2.06 -6.29 11.11
C PRO A 215 2.96 -7.46 10.68
N SER A 216 4.29 -7.27 10.80
CA SER A 216 5.29 -8.30 10.55
C SER A 216 5.24 -9.42 11.60
N GLN A 217 5.73 -10.61 11.24
CA GLN A 217 5.88 -11.72 12.18
C GLN A 217 6.62 -11.29 13.44
N GLN A 218 7.72 -10.53 13.30
CA GLN A 218 8.48 -10.03 14.44
C GLN A 218 7.61 -9.22 15.42
N ASN A 219 6.82 -8.27 14.94
CA ASN A 219 6.01 -7.44 15.82
C ASN A 219 4.80 -8.18 16.39
N THR A 220 4.20 -9.11 15.63
CA THR A 220 3.00 -9.83 16.07
C THR A 220 3.33 -11.00 17.00
N PHE A 221 4.46 -11.71 16.82
CA PHE A 221 4.87 -12.80 17.70
C PHE A 221 5.46 -12.32 19.03
N THR A 222 6.10 -11.14 19.03
CA THR A 222 6.64 -10.55 20.26
C THR A 222 5.61 -9.76 21.08
N GLY A 223 4.36 -9.66 20.59
CA GLY A 223 3.32 -8.86 21.25
C GLY A 223 3.53 -7.34 21.11
N LYS A 224 4.55 -6.87 20.38
CA LYS A 224 4.77 -5.45 20.11
C LYS A 224 3.61 -4.81 19.35
N LEU A 225 2.93 -5.60 18.52
CA LEU A 225 1.67 -5.26 17.87
C LEU A 225 0.65 -6.34 18.18
N THR A 226 -0.44 -5.97 18.87
CA THR A 226 -1.57 -6.84 19.14
C THR A 226 -2.72 -6.53 18.18
N GLN A 227 -3.68 -7.46 18.05
CA GLN A 227 -4.86 -7.27 17.21
C GLN A 227 -5.71 -6.07 17.62
N PRO A 228 -6.02 -5.84 18.91
CA PRO A 228 -6.72 -4.64 19.35
C PRO A 228 -5.98 -3.34 19.00
N MET A 229 -4.66 -3.31 19.17
CA MET A 229 -3.83 -2.16 18.78
C MET A 229 -3.93 -1.89 17.27
N PHE A 230 -3.85 -2.94 16.43
CA PHE A 230 -3.95 -2.78 14.98
C PHE A 230 -5.34 -2.34 14.54
N HIS A 231 -6.39 -2.90 15.14
CA HIS A 231 -7.79 -2.52 14.89
C HIS A 231 -8.07 -1.06 15.30
N SER A 232 -7.44 -0.54 16.35
CA SER A 232 -7.64 0.86 16.76
C SER A 232 -7.21 1.86 15.69
N VAL A 233 -6.20 1.53 14.88
CA VAL A 233 -5.75 2.36 13.74
C VAL A 233 -6.84 2.48 12.67
N PHE A 234 -7.52 1.37 12.35
CA PHE A 234 -8.60 1.37 11.34
C PHE A 234 -9.89 1.98 11.88
N ARG A 235 -10.15 1.85 13.19
CA ARG A 235 -11.25 2.58 13.84
C ARG A 235 -11.03 4.08 13.75
N GLN A 236 -9.86 4.58 14.10
CA GLN A 236 -9.47 5.98 13.93
C GLN A 236 -9.67 6.45 12.48
N ALA A 237 -9.21 5.66 11.50
CA ALA A 237 -9.41 5.99 10.08
C ALA A 237 -10.89 6.10 9.73
N LYS A 238 -11.73 5.22 10.26
CA LYS A 238 -13.18 5.22 10.02
C LYS A 238 -13.88 6.44 10.63
N GLU A 239 -13.43 6.89 11.79
CA GLU A 239 -13.96 8.06 12.50
C GLU A 239 -13.60 9.40 11.81
N LEU A 240 -12.55 9.42 10.97
CA LEU A 240 -12.09 10.59 10.22
C LEU A 240 -12.70 10.72 8.82
N LEU A 241 -13.58 9.81 8.40
CA LEU A 241 -14.26 9.79 7.10
C LEU A 241 -15.66 10.38 7.14
#